data_4b97b15672564c89cdd8301dac774671
#
_entry.id   4b97b15672564c89cdd8301dac774671
#
_cell.length_a   1.000
_cell.length_b   1.000
_cell.length_c   1.000
_cell.angle_alpha   90.00
_cell.angle_beta   90.00
_cell.angle_gamma   90.00
#
_symmetry.space_group_name_H-M   'P 1'
#
loop_
_entity.id
_entity.type
_entity.pdbx_description
1 polymer ?
#
loop_
_entity_poly.entity_id
_entity_poly.type
_entity_poly.pdbx_seq_one_letter_code
_entity_poly.pdbx_strand_id
1 'polypeptide(L)'
;NDVGKLYGLAQVAADTMVLSTSLGSLDVMVAMARALRGIPNDNIVFIQYPVLDADPELYPGRVIPHPQLAQNVAQRLQSDEAFTVSAGSEGFGSTAVDSDNVDEGSDQGADVLEGLVGQTAGDETCTVAR
;
A
#
# COMPACT_ATOMS: atom_id res chain seq x y z
N ASN A 1 -25.26 0.43 12.01
CA ASN A 1 -24.88 0.94 10.70
C ASN A 1 -25.65 2.22 10.44
N ASP A 2 -25.02 3.34 10.66
CA ASP A 2 -25.61 4.67 10.55
C ASP A 2 -25.23 5.28 9.20
N VAL A 3 -26.06 4.96 8.18
CA VAL A 3 -25.84 5.42 6.80
C VAL A 3 -25.77 6.95 6.72
N GLY A 4 -26.49 7.64 7.60
CA GLY A 4 -26.46 9.12 7.69
C GLY A 4 -25.08 9.65 8.11
N LYS A 5 -24.40 8.98 9.05
CA LYS A 5 -23.02 9.35 9.45
C LYS A 5 -22.02 9.08 8.35
N LEU A 6 -22.16 7.98 7.61
CA LEU A 6 -21.32 7.68 6.45
C LEU A 6 -21.47 8.73 5.34
N TYR A 7 -22.68 9.17 5.08
CA TYR A 7 -22.93 10.22 4.09
C TYR A 7 -22.33 11.56 4.53
N GLY A 8 -22.51 11.95 5.80
CA GLY A 8 -21.90 13.16 6.36
C GLY A 8 -20.37 13.13 6.32
N LEU A 9 -19.76 11.98 6.65
CA LEU A 9 -18.30 11.81 6.56
C LEU A 9 -17.81 11.92 5.11
N ALA A 10 -18.50 11.29 4.17
CA ALA A 10 -18.16 11.37 2.74
C ALA A 10 -18.26 12.81 2.22
N GLN A 11 -19.25 13.58 2.66
CA GLN A 11 -19.42 14.98 2.28
C GLN A 11 -18.28 15.85 2.81
N VAL A 12 -17.93 15.69 4.10
CA VAL A 12 -16.80 16.43 4.69
C VAL A 12 -15.48 16.07 3.99
N ALA A 13 -15.26 14.81 3.67
CA ALA A 13 -14.08 14.38 2.93
C ALA A 13 -14.03 15.01 1.52
N ALA A 14 -15.15 15.03 0.81
CA ALA A 14 -15.22 15.65 -0.53
C ALA A 14 -14.97 17.17 -0.48
N ASP A 15 -15.45 17.86 0.55
CA ASP A 15 -15.29 19.31 0.70
C ASP A 15 -13.87 19.71 1.12
N THR A 16 -13.13 18.79 1.78
CA THR A 16 -11.78 19.06 2.29
C THR A 16 -10.66 18.56 1.38
N MET A 17 -10.95 17.66 0.46
CA MET A 17 -9.96 17.11 -0.47
C MET A 17 -9.89 17.92 -1.77
N VAL A 18 -8.67 18.31 -2.15
CA VAL A 18 -8.40 18.83 -3.50
C VAL A 18 -8.21 17.64 -4.43
N LEU A 19 -9.24 17.28 -5.16
CA LEU A 19 -9.21 16.17 -6.10
C LEU A 19 -8.85 16.67 -7.52
N SER A 20 -8.21 15.81 -8.31
CA SER A 20 -8.03 16.08 -9.74
C SER A 20 -9.40 16.14 -10.45
N THR A 21 -9.47 16.87 -11.53
CA THR A 21 -10.72 17.01 -12.32
C THR A 21 -11.32 15.68 -12.77
N SER A 22 -10.47 14.67 -12.99
CA SER A 22 -10.89 13.31 -13.35
C SER A 22 -11.54 12.55 -12.18
N LEU A 23 -11.18 12.87 -10.94
CA LEU A 23 -11.75 12.28 -9.72
C LEU A 23 -12.86 13.14 -9.09
N GLY A 24 -13.09 14.34 -9.62
CA GLY A 24 -14.11 15.26 -9.12
C GLY A 24 -15.56 14.85 -9.45
N SER A 25 -15.76 13.78 -10.20
CA SER A 25 -17.09 13.23 -10.50
C SER A 25 -17.48 12.18 -9.45
N LEU A 26 -18.61 12.39 -8.79
CA LEU A 26 -19.15 11.43 -7.82
C LEU A 26 -19.35 10.04 -8.44
N ASP A 27 -19.78 9.99 -9.72
CA ASP A 27 -19.99 8.72 -10.43
C ASP A 27 -18.69 7.93 -10.58
N VAL A 28 -17.58 8.61 -10.89
CA VAL A 28 -16.25 7.99 -10.98
C VAL A 28 -15.80 7.47 -9.61
N MET A 29 -15.99 8.26 -8.54
CA MET A 29 -15.65 7.84 -7.18
C MET A 29 -16.46 6.62 -6.73
N VAL A 30 -17.76 6.60 -7.04
CA VAL A 30 -18.63 5.44 -6.73
C VAL A 30 -18.22 4.22 -7.55
N ALA A 31 -17.87 4.38 -8.82
CA ALA A 31 -17.39 3.27 -9.66
C ALA A 31 -16.07 2.69 -9.11
N MET A 32 -15.12 3.53 -8.71
CA MET A 32 -13.88 3.12 -8.08
C MET A 32 -14.13 2.38 -6.75
N ALA A 33 -14.98 2.93 -5.88
CA ALA A 33 -15.32 2.29 -4.62
C ALA A 33 -15.97 0.91 -4.82
N ARG A 34 -16.81 0.75 -5.84
CA ARG A 34 -17.40 -0.55 -6.19
C ARG A 34 -16.36 -1.54 -6.72
N ALA A 35 -15.41 -1.08 -7.52
CA ALA A 35 -14.33 -1.93 -8.03
C ALA A 35 -13.43 -2.42 -6.87
N LEU A 36 -13.06 -1.53 -5.95
CA LEU A 36 -12.20 -1.86 -4.81
C LEU A 36 -12.90 -2.75 -3.77
N ARG A 37 -14.23 -2.61 -3.61
CA ARG A 37 -15.00 -3.38 -2.62
C ARG A 37 -14.87 -4.90 -2.77
N GLY A 38 -14.61 -5.38 -3.99
CA GLY A 38 -14.49 -6.81 -4.29
C GLY A 38 -13.08 -7.37 -4.09
N ILE A 39 -12.11 -6.53 -3.76
CA ILE A 39 -10.72 -6.94 -3.56
C ILE A 39 -10.54 -7.33 -2.10
N PRO A 40 -10.10 -8.57 -1.79
CA PRO A 40 -9.73 -8.96 -0.43
C PRO A 40 -8.60 -8.06 0.09
N ASN A 41 -8.60 -7.79 1.40
CA ASN A 41 -7.58 -6.92 2.01
C ASN A 41 -6.15 -7.45 1.80
N ASP A 42 -5.97 -8.77 1.82
CA ASP A 42 -4.68 -9.43 1.61
C ASP A 42 -4.13 -9.23 0.19
N ASN A 43 -5.02 -8.91 -0.76
CA ASN A 43 -4.63 -8.60 -2.14
C ASN A 43 -4.36 -7.10 -2.39
N ILE A 44 -4.48 -6.27 -1.35
CA ILE A 44 -4.13 -4.85 -1.40
C ILE A 44 -2.78 -4.71 -0.71
N VAL A 45 -1.73 -4.54 -1.51
CA VAL A 45 -0.35 -4.48 -1.02
C VAL A 45 0.16 -3.05 -1.05
N PHE A 46 0.65 -2.58 0.09
CA PHE A 46 1.33 -1.30 0.23
C PHE A 46 2.84 -1.55 0.27
N ILE A 47 3.58 -1.00 -0.66
CA ILE A 47 5.02 -1.14 -0.71
C ILE A 47 5.71 0.22 -0.55
N GLN A 48 6.84 0.21 0.13
CA GLN A 48 7.79 1.30 0.04
C GLN A 48 8.60 1.11 -1.24
N TYR A 49 8.65 2.15 -2.10
CA TYR A 49 9.46 2.07 -3.31
C TYR A 49 10.92 1.76 -2.95
N PRO A 50 11.52 0.71 -3.52
CA PRO A 50 12.86 0.28 -3.12
C PRO A 50 13.93 1.28 -3.57
N VAL A 51 14.62 1.84 -2.58
CA VAL A 51 15.68 2.84 -2.78
C VAL A 51 16.92 2.47 -2.00
N LEU A 52 18.05 3.01 -2.42
CA LEU A 52 19.32 3.00 -1.71
C LEU A 52 19.73 4.44 -1.42
N ASP A 53 20.54 4.64 -0.39
CA ASP A 53 21.18 5.92 -0.14
C ASP A 53 22.11 6.26 -1.31
N ALA A 54 22.01 7.49 -1.81
CA ALA A 54 22.95 7.99 -2.79
C ALA A 54 24.31 8.25 -2.13
N ASP A 55 25.35 8.41 -2.97
CA ASP A 55 26.67 8.78 -2.50
C ASP A 55 26.59 10.08 -1.66
N PRO A 56 26.93 10.03 -0.35
CA PRO A 56 26.77 11.17 0.54
C PRO A 56 27.71 12.34 0.22
N GLU A 57 28.82 12.09 -0.49
CA GLU A 57 29.76 13.14 -0.90
C GLU A 57 29.24 13.91 -2.11
N LEU A 58 28.56 13.23 -3.04
CA LEU A 58 28.02 13.81 -4.26
C LEU A 58 26.57 14.30 -4.09
N TYR A 59 25.78 13.56 -3.35
CA TYR A 59 24.34 13.78 -3.21
C TYR A 59 23.85 13.59 -1.77
N PRO A 60 24.23 14.48 -0.84
CA PRO A 60 23.87 14.34 0.57
C PRO A 60 22.35 14.34 0.78
N GLY A 61 21.87 13.36 1.54
CA GLY A 61 20.45 13.22 1.88
C GLY A 61 19.52 12.84 0.72
N ARG A 62 20.07 12.34 -0.38
CA ARG A 62 19.30 11.85 -1.52
C ARG A 62 19.31 10.33 -1.56
N VAL A 63 18.28 9.78 -2.23
CA VAL A 63 18.17 8.34 -2.49
C VAL A 63 18.13 8.08 -3.99
N ILE A 64 18.56 6.89 -4.37
CA ILE A 64 18.49 6.38 -5.76
C ILE A 64 17.66 5.11 -5.78
N PRO A 65 16.97 4.80 -6.90
CA PRO A 65 16.26 3.53 -7.04
C PRO A 65 17.20 2.34 -6.82
N HIS A 66 16.72 1.32 -6.09
CA HIS A 66 17.45 0.06 -5.98
C HIS A 66 17.48 -0.64 -7.36
N PRO A 67 18.67 -0.93 -7.96
CA PRO A 67 18.76 -1.30 -9.37
C PRO A 67 17.91 -2.53 -9.75
N GLN A 68 17.93 -3.56 -8.90
CA GLN A 68 17.23 -4.82 -9.17
C GLN A 68 15.80 -4.82 -8.66
N LEU A 69 15.57 -4.42 -7.40
CA LEU A 69 14.23 -4.46 -6.81
C LEU A 69 13.27 -3.50 -7.51
N ALA A 70 13.72 -2.27 -7.84
CA ALA A 70 12.88 -1.32 -8.56
C ALA A 70 12.53 -1.82 -9.96
N GLN A 71 13.47 -2.49 -10.64
CA GLN A 71 13.23 -3.10 -11.94
C GLN A 71 12.25 -4.29 -11.84
N ASN A 72 12.40 -5.15 -10.82
CA ASN A 72 11.49 -6.28 -10.61
C ASN A 72 10.05 -5.78 -10.38
N VAL A 73 9.86 -4.78 -9.51
CA VAL A 73 8.55 -4.16 -9.29
C VAL A 73 7.98 -3.59 -10.59
N ALA A 74 8.80 -2.85 -11.35
CA ALA A 74 8.37 -2.27 -12.63
C ALA A 74 7.95 -3.34 -13.65
N GLN A 75 8.68 -4.44 -13.73
CA GLN A 75 8.34 -5.56 -14.62
C GLN A 75 7.02 -6.21 -14.24
N ARG A 76 6.79 -6.49 -12.93
CA ARG A 76 5.54 -7.07 -12.45
C ARG A 76 4.34 -6.18 -12.75
N LEU A 77 4.48 -4.87 -12.52
CA LEU A 77 3.43 -3.89 -12.86
C LEU A 77 3.15 -3.83 -14.37
N GLN A 78 4.19 -3.92 -15.21
CA GLN A 78 4.02 -3.92 -16.67
C GLN A 78 3.38 -5.20 -17.20
N SER A 79 3.65 -6.33 -16.54
CA SER A 79 3.10 -7.64 -16.93
C SER A 79 1.72 -7.90 -16.31
N ASP A 80 1.21 -6.99 -15.48
CA ASP A 80 -0.02 -7.17 -14.69
C ASP A 80 0.01 -8.46 -13.84
N GLU A 81 1.19 -8.78 -13.31
CA GLU A 81 1.42 -9.95 -12.46
C GLU A 81 1.28 -9.57 -10.99
N ALA A 82 0.43 -10.30 -10.27
CA ALA A 82 0.26 -10.12 -8.85
C ALA A 82 1.55 -10.47 -8.08
N PHE A 83 1.86 -9.68 -7.07
CA PHE A 83 2.94 -9.95 -6.13
C PHE A 83 2.54 -9.52 -4.71
N THR A 84 3.21 -10.07 -3.73
CA THR A 84 3.06 -9.72 -2.32
C THR A 84 4.41 -9.48 -1.67
N VAL A 85 4.40 -9.09 -0.41
CA VAL A 85 5.59 -8.86 0.41
C VAL A 85 5.72 -9.96 1.47
N SER A 86 6.94 -10.18 1.95
CA SER A 86 7.17 -11.14 3.03
C SER A 86 6.51 -10.67 4.32
N ALA A 87 5.94 -11.60 5.09
CA ALA A 87 5.45 -11.30 6.42
C ALA A 87 6.59 -10.74 7.30
N GLY A 88 6.30 -9.72 8.10
CA GLY A 88 7.31 -9.06 8.92
C GLY A 88 8.21 -8.08 8.16
N SER A 89 7.85 -7.71 6.93
CA SER A 89 8.60 -6.74 6.11
C SER A 89 8.10 -5.30 6.27
N GLU A 90 7.39 -4.99 7.36
CA GLU A 90 6.84 -3.66 7.62
C GLU A 90 7.96 -2.60 7.63
N GLY A 91 7.63 -1.44 7.08
CA GLY A 91 8.57 -0.33 6.95
C GLY A 91 8.79 0.45 8.25
N PHE A 92 9.69 1.41 8.18
CA PHE A 92 9.96 2.31 9.29
C PHE A 92 8.69 3.02 9.79
N GLY A 93 8.44 2.92 11.09
CA GLY A 93 7.29 3.55 11.74
C GLY A 93 6.06 2.65 11.86
N SER A 94 6.16 1.41 11.42
CA SER A 94 5.15 0.36 11.61
C SER A 94 5.76 -0.82 12.37
N THR A 95 4.96 -1.49 13.18
CA THR A 95 5.29 -2.77 13.79
C THR A 95 4.05 -3.65 13.77
N ALA A 96 4.25 -4.94 13.51
CA ALA A 96 3.17 -5.91 13.60
C ALA A 96 2.60 -5.94 15.02
N VAL A 97 1.31 -6.10 15.14
CA VAL A 97 0.66 -6.40 16.41
C VAL A 97 0.87 -7.89 16.66
N ASP A 98 1.46 -8.25 17.81
CA ASP A 98 1.52 -9.62 18.26
C ASP A 98 0.08 -10.13 18.54
N SER A 99 -0.62 -10.46 17.48
CA SER A 99 -1.84 -11.25 17.59
C SER A 99 -1.41 -12.71 17.58
N ASP A 100 -1.82 -13.47 18.60
CA ASP A 100 -1.60 -14.94 18.71
C ASP A 100 -2.24 -15.72 17.51
N ASN A 101 -2.81 -15.02 16.55
CA ASN A 101 -3.28 -15.48 15.28
C ASN A 101 -2.45 -14.85 14.17
N VAL A 102 -1.21 -15.30 14.01
CA VAL A 102 -0.54 -15.19 12.74
C VAL A 102 -1.25 -16.20 11.82
N ASP A 103 -2.33 -15.78 11.19
CA ASP A 103 -2.75 -16.46 9.99
C ASP A 103 -1.55 -16.33 9.04
N GLU A 104 -0.85 -17.44 8.86
CA GLU A 104 0.14 -17.58 7.80
C GLU A 104 -0.61 -17.16 6.53
N GLY A 105 -0.30 -15.93 6.08
CA GLY A 105 -1.02 -15.24 5.02
C GLY A 105 -1.31 -16.19 3.90
N SER A 106 -2.56 -16.26 3.52
CA SER A 106 -3.05 -17.14 2.49
C SER A 106 -2.19 -16.94 1.24
N ASP A 107 -1.28 -17.89 1.04
CA ASP A 107 -0.47 -18.06 -0.17
C ASP A 107 -1.42 -18.33 -1.34
N GLN A 108 -2.10 -17.29 -1.79
CA GLN A 108 -3.02 -17.34 -2.93
C GLN A 108 -2.29 -17.06 -4.24
N GLY A 109 -1.15 -17.71 -4.44
CA GLY A 109 -0.50 -17.78 -5.74
C GLY A 109 0.17 -16.49 -6.22
N ALA A 110 0.29 -15.46 -5.38
CA ALA A 110 1.08 -14.28 -5.67
C ALA A 110 2.55 -14.53 -5.32
N ASP A 111 3.46 -14.24 -6.22
CA ASP A 111 4.89 -14.37 -5.96
C ASP A 111 5.34 -13.37 -4.90
N VAL A 112 6.02 -13.86 -3.87
CA VAL A 112 6.64 -13.01 -2.85
C VAL A 112 7.88 -12.34 -3.44
N LEU A 113 7.92 -11.02 -3.45
CA LEU A 113 9.12 -10.27 -3.82
C LEU A 113 9.96 -10.03 -2.56
N GLU A 114 10.96 -10.88 -2.38
CA GLU A 114 11.90 -10.76 -1.25
C GLU A 114 12.67 -9.43 -1.29
N GLY A 115 12.88 -8.86 -0.10
CA GLY A 115 13.60 -7.60 0.07
C GLY A 115 12.78 -6.34 -0.17
N LEU A 116 11.50 -6.46 -0.53
CA LEU A 116 10.58 -5.33 -0.50
C LEU A 116 10.11 -5.08 0.92
N VAL A 117 10.04 -3.80 1.26
CA VAL A 117 9.44 -3.31 2.51
C VAL A 117 7.99 -2.95 2.23
N GLY A 118 7.07 -3.50 3.00
CA GLY A 118 5.64 -3.27 2.78
C GLY A 118 4.76 -4.07 3.72
N GLN A 119 3.46 -3.98 3.49
CA GLN A 119 2.42 -4.70 4.21
C GLN A 119 1.18 -4.85 3.34
N THR A 120 0.30 -5.76 3.66
CA THR A 120 -1.04 -5.85 3.05
C THR A 120 -2.04 -5.04 3.85
N ALA A 121 -3.21 -4.78 3.31
CA ALA A 121 -4.31 -4.16 4.06
C ALA A 121 -4.95 -5.13 5.07
N GLY A 122 -4.62 -6.43 5.01
CA GLY A 122 -5.02 -7.43 5.98
C GLY A 122 -4.13 -7.46 7.22
N ASP A 123 -2.89 -6.94 7.13
CA ASP A 123 -1.95 -6.96 8.24
C ASP A 123 -2.35 -5.99 9.36
N GLU A 124 -2.40 -6.49 10.58
CA GLU A 124 -2.61 -5.67 11.77
C GLU A 124 -1.28 -5.04 12.21
N THR A 125 -1.12 -3.75 11.94
CA THR A 125 0.09 -3.01 12.29
C THR A 125 -0.22 -1.80 13.16
N CYS A 126 0.71 -1.44 14.06
CA CYS A 126 0.66 -0.22 14.86
C CYS A 126 1.73 0.77 14.38
N THR A 127 1.37 2.05 14.36
CA THR A 127 2.35 3.13 14.14
C THR A 127 3.24 3.29 15.36
N VAL A 128 4.56 3.23 15.18
CA VAL A 128 5.55 3.48 16.25
C VAL A 128 6.10 4.89 16.08
N ALA A 129 5.99 5.69 17.13
CA ALA A 129 6.65 6.99 17.16
C ALA A 129 8.17 6.82 17.17
N ARG A 130 8.87 7.65 16.41
CA ARG A 130 10.33 7.78 16.48
C ARG A 130 10.75 8.60 17.66
#